data_e2ac6c0b74e97bc07d46dba353b96f74
#
_entry.id   e2ac6c0b74e97bc07d46dba353b96f74
#
_cell.length_a   1.000
_cell.length_b   1.000
_cell.length_c   1.000
_cell.angle_alpha   90.00
_cell.angle_beta   90.00
_cell.angle_gamma   90.00
#
_symmetry.space_group_name_H-M   'P 1'
#
loop_
_entity.id
_entity.type
_entity.pdbx_description
1 polymer ?
#
loop_
_entity_poly.entity_id
_entity_poly.type
_entity_poly.pdbx_seq_one_letter_code
_entity_poly.pdbx_strand_id
1 'polypeptide(L)'
;MDNNIHVKLENESKELTILTGSALTPKEPRKVVLSGTITAPGDYAEARKETFEPVDANVVANYTDRTIVLVVNESDHYCSTITGKLELFPDLKELGINDNKLYSEKALLSKINFFGRYFVDQEAYNNLKSKLIDFKAKVDKTFVNADDYKGSSAIEKITKIEHEIPLLFELNIPVFTGGATKWFKVDICVSARDGGVSFWLESVELYELIQ
;
A
#
# COMPACT_ATOMS: atom_id res chain seq x y z
N MET A 1 -40.49 -44.15 20.77
CA MET A 1 -41.15 -42.96 21.31
C MET A 1 -42.30 -42.66 20.40
N ASP A 2 -43.52 -42.90 20.84
CA ASP A 2 -44.72 -42.63 20.03
C ASP A 2 -44.95 -41.09 20.06
N ASN A 3 -44.72 -40.46 18.95
CA ASN A 3 -45.02 -39.04 18.76
C ASN A 3 -46.51 -38.89 18.40
N ASN A 4 -47.35 -38.81 19.40
CA ASN A 4 -48.75 -38.54 19.20
C ASN A 4 -48.96 -37.04 19.07
N ILE A 5 -49.45 -36.61 17.91
CA ILE A 5 -49.86 -35.25 17.67
C ILE A 5 -51.35 -35.15 17.98
N HIS A 6 -51.74 -34.40 19.02
CA HIS A 6 -53.12 -34.09 19.32
C HIS A 6 -53.51 -32.77 18.69
N VAL A 7 -54.44 -32.81 17.71
CA VAL A 7 -54.98 -31.64 17.05
C VAL A 7 -56.42 -31.41 17.51
N LYS A 8 -56.69 -30.29 18.18
CA LYS A 8 -58.02 -29.87 18.54
C LYS A 8 -58.52 -28.84 17.51
N LEU A 9 -59.53 -29.24 16.75
CA LEU A 9 -60.18 -28.32 15.80
C LEU A 9 -61.29 -27.59 16.52
N GLU A 10 -61.23 -26.24 16.59
CA GLU A 10 -62.22 -25.40 17.28
C GLU A 10 -63.33 -24.87 16.37
N ASN A 11 -63.23 -25.10 15.07
CA ASN A 11 -64.23 -24.67 14.09
C ASN A 11 -64.71 -25.85 13.22
N GLU A 12 -65.87 -25.70 12.57
CA GLU A 12 -66.52 -26.72 11.73
C GLU A 12 -65.77 -27.12 10.46
N SER A 13 -64.46 -27.11 10.49
CA SER A 13 -63.60 -27.55 9.39
C SER A 13 -63.71 -29.07 9.22
N LYS A 14 -64.20 -29.51 8.08
CA LYS A 14 -64.46 -30.92 7.77
C LYS A 14 -63.20 -31.68 7.30
N GLU A 15 -62.11 -30.97 6.99
CA GLU A 15 -60.87 -31.60 6.49
C GLU A 15 -59.62 -31.04 7.17
N LEU A 16 -58.75 -31.92 7.61
CA LEU A 16 -57.41 -31.59 8.06
C LEU A 16 -56.38 -32.21 7.11
N THR A 17 -55.66 -31.43 6.37
CA THR A 17 -54.57 -31.91 5.53
C THR A 17 -53.27 -31.78 6.30
N ILE A 18 -52.61 -32.92 6.65
CA ILE A 18 -51.29 -32.95 7.23
C ILE A 18 -50.29 -33.15 6.11
N LEU A 19 -49.51 -32.13 5.81
CA LEU A 19 -48.40 -32.24 4.86
C LEU A 19 -47.16 -32.77 5.60
N THR A 20 -46.77 -34.01 5.30
CA THR A 20 -45.51 -34.57 5.79
C THR A 20 -44.42 -34.21 4.79
N GLY A 21 -43.53 -33.37 5.20
CA GLY A 21 -42.32 -32.99 4.42
C GLY A 21 -41.11 -32.85 5.36
N SER A 22 -39.95 -32.98 4.83
CA SER A 22 -38.76 -32.59 5.56
C SER A 22 -38.84 -31.12 5.90
N ALA A 23 -38.74 -30.76 7.18
CA ALA A 23 -38.65 -29.37 7.57
C ALA A 23 -37.50 -28.72 6.77
N LEU A 24 -37.80 -27.62 6.08
CA LEU A 24 -36.72 -26.80 5.47
C LEU A 24 -35.76 -26.40 6.60
N THR A 25 -34.52 -26.91 6.52
CA THR A 25 -33.48 -26.45 7.45
C THR A 25 -33.37 -24.95 7.28
N PRO A 26 -33.60 -24.14 8.32
CA PRO A 26 -33.41 -22.70 8.21
C PRO A 26 -32.00 -22.45 7.70
N LYS A 27 -31.85 -21.65 6.65
CA LYS A 27 -30.51 -21.22 6.24
C LYS A 27 -29.91 -20.43 7.39
N GLU A 28 -28.88 -20.99 8.01
CA GLU A 28 -28.14 -20.23 9.03
C GLU A 28 -27.60 -18.95 8.41
N PRO A 29 -27.80 -17.80 9.07
CA PRO A 29 -27.19 -16.56 8.66
C PRO A 29 -25.67 -16.76 8.56
N ARG A 30 -25.05 -16.26 7.50
CA ARG A 30 -23.61 -16.39 7.33
C ARG A 30 -22.94 -15.10 7.77
N LYS A 31 -21.97 -15.21 8.68
CA LYS A 31 -21.07 -14.11 8.98
C LYS A 31 -20.27 -13.76 7.73
N VAL A 32 -20.31 -12.49 7.34
CA VAL A 32 -19.49 -11.95 6.24
C VAL A 32 -18.28 -11.26 6.86
N VAL A 33 -17.08 -11.64 6.41
CA VAL A 33 -15.82 -11.00 6.79
C VAL A 33 -15.14 -10.57 5.51
N LEU A 34 -15.02 -9.26 5.32
CA LEU A 34 -14.38 -8.63 4.16
C LEU A 34 -13.19 -7.81 4.61
N SER A 35 -12.19 -7.69 3.75
CA SER A 35 -11.05 -6.79 3.96
C SER A 35 -10.69 -6.10 2.64
N GLY A 36 -10.18 -4.88 2.74
CA GLY A 36 -9.81 -4.09 1.58
C GLY A 36 -8.98 -2.87 1.97
N THR A 37 -8.92 -1.90 1.06
CA THR A 37 -8.27 -0.61 1.29
C THR A 37 -9.01 0.15 2.39
N ILE A 38 -8.38 1.21 2.90
CA ILE A 38 -8.96 2.03 4.00
C ILE A 38 -10.37 2.55 3.70
N THR A 39 -10.74 2.70 2.43
CA THR A 39 -12.07 3.15 2.01
C THR A 39 -13.13 2.04 2.03
N ALA A 40 -12.73 0.76 2.06
CA ALA A 40 -13.65 -0.37 1.93
C ALA A 40 -14.86 -0.37 2.89
N PRO A 41 -14.75 0.03 4.17
CA PRO A 41 -15.90 0.16 5.05
C PRO A 41 -16.92 1.21 4.58
N GLY A 42 -16.43 2.37 4.11
CA GLY A 42 -17.27 3.43 3.54
C GLY A 42 -17.94 3.01 2.24
N ASP A 43 -17.18 2.40 1.34
CA ASP A 43 -17.67 1.89 0.05
C ASP A 43 -18.76 0.82 0.25
N TYR A 44 -18.57 -0.04 1.27
CA TYR A 44 -19.58 -1.03 1.65
C TYR A 44 -20.88 -0.39 2.15
N ALA A 45 -20.78 0.60 3.03
CA ALA A 45 -21.94 1.31 3.58
C ALA A 45 -22.68 2.07 2.47
N GLU A 46 -21.96 2.78 1.59
CA GLU A 46 -22.56 3.52 0.48
C GLU A 46 -23.27 2.60 -0.52
N ALA A 47 -22.64 1.47 -0.88
CA ALA A 47 -23.25 0.49 -1.80
C ALA A 47 -24.54 -0.15 -1.25
N ARG A 48 -24.77 -0.07 0.05
CA ARG A 48 -25.93 -0.67 0.75
C ARG A 48 -26.77 0.35 1.50
N LYS A 49 -26.66 1.63 1.19
CA LYS A 49 -27.34 2.72 1.91
C LYS A 49 -28.85 2.57 2.06
N GLU A 50 -29.50 1.83 1.16
CA GLU A 50 -30.96 1.58 1.23
C GLU A 50 -31.33 0.46 2.22
N THR A 51 -30.39 -0.42 2.54
CA THR A 51 -30.60 -1.59 3.42
C THR A 51 -29.70 -1.58 4.65
N PHE A 52 -28.78 -0.63 4.74
CA PHE A 52 -27.85 -0.46 5.84
C PHE A 52 -28.52 0.33 6.96
N GLU A 53 -28.61 -0.26 8.14
CA GLU A 53 -29.15 0.38 9.34
C GLU A 53 -28.00 0.90 10.23
N PRO A 54 -27.71 2.21 10.20
CA PRO A 54 -26.59 2.77 10.96
C PRO A 54 -26.72 2.59 12.49
N VAL A 55 -27.94 2.45 12.99
CA VAL A 55 -28.22 2.27 14.43
C VAL A 55 -27.67 0.94 14.97
N ASP A 56 -27.53 -0.06 14.11
CA ASP A 56 -27.01 -1.39 14.46
C ASP A 56 -25.61 -1.63 13.85
N ALA A 57 -24.84 -0.57 13.71
CA ALA A 57 -23.50 -0.61 13.16
C ALA A 57 -22.52 0.23 13.98
N ASN A 58 -21.30 -0.28 14.13
CA ASN A 58 -20.21 0.42 14.81
C ASN A 58 -18.97 0.53 13.93
N VAL A 59 -18.24 1.63 14.08
CA VAL A 59 -16.95 1.84 13.43
C VAL A 59 -15.86 1.89 14.47
N VAL A 60 -14.89 1.00 14.35
CA VAL A 60 -13.72 0.93 15.24
C VAL A 60 -12.48 1.31 14.45
N ALA A 61 -11.80 2.38 14.85
CA ALA A 61 -10.51 2.80 14.31
C ALA A 61 -9.37 2.34 15.22
N ASN A 62 -8.40 1.62 14.65
CA ASN A 62 -7.17 1.25 15.31
C ASN A 62 -6.00 2.01 14.67
N TYR A 63 -5.50 3.01 15.36
CA TYR A 63 -4.40 3.86 14.87
C TYR A 63 -3.07 3.12 14.82
N THR A 64 -2.83 2.18 15.74
CA THR A 64 -1.59 1.40 15.77
C THR A 64 -1.47 0.48 14.56
N ASP A 65 -2.56 -0.24 14.24
CA ASP A 65 -2.61 -1.16 13.11
C ASP A 65 -3.01 -0.45 11.80
N ARG A 66 -3.36 0.84 11.89
CA ARG A 66 -3.85 1.65 10.76
C ARG A 66 -5.03 0.99 10.05
N THR A 67 -6.01 0.57 10.82
CA THR A 67 -7.21 -0.10 10.31
C THR A 67 -8.49 0.60 10.77
N ILE A 68 -9.51 0.52 9.92
CA ILE A 68 -10.90 0.87 10.26
C ILE A 68 -11.74 -0.37 10.05
N VAL A 69 -12.53 -0.73 11.04
CA VAL A 69 -13.44 -1.87 10.99
C VAL A 69 -14.87 -1.37 11.12
N LEU A 70 -15.68 -1.64 10.12
CA LEU A 70 -17.13 -1.48 10.20
C LEU A 70 -17.73 -2.81 10.66
N VAL A 71 -18.41 -2.81 11.80
CA VAL A 71 -19.21 -3.91 12.31
C VAL A 71 -20.66 -3.64 11.95
N VAL A 72 -21.30 -4.58 11.26
CA VAL A 72 -22.69 -4.47 10.82
C VAL A 72 -23.52 -5.54 11.51
N ASN A 73 -24.74 -5.20 11.93
CA ASN A 73 -25.64 -6.05 12.70
C ASN A 73 -24.96 -6.49 14.00
N GLU A 74 -24.53 -5.52 14.81
CA GLU A 74 -23.78 -5.78 16.04
C GLU A 74 -24.58 -6.61 17.05
N SER A 75 -25.88 -6.39 17.11
CA SER A 75 -26.80 -7.16 17.96
C SER A 75 -27.02 -8.59 17.49
N ASP A 76 -26.63 -8.94 16.28
CA ASP A 76 -26.77 -10.29 15.73
C ASP A 76 -25.58 -11.17 16.14
N HIS A 77 -25.87 -12.43 16.48
CA HIS A 77 -24.84 -13.44 16.73
C HIS A 77 -23.87 -13.62 15.56
N TYR A 78 -24.30 -13.36 14.35
CA TYR A 78 -23.55 -13.46 13.10
C TYR A 78 -23.08 -12.10 12.56
N CYS A 79 -22.81 -11.12 13.44
CA CYS A 79 -22.36 -9.81 13.02
C CYS A 79 -21.29 -9.89 11.93
N SER A 80 -21.44 -9.06 10.89
CA SER A 80 -20.50 -8.99 9.77
C SER A 80 -19.47 -7.90 10.00
N THR A 81 -18.24 -8.11 9.49
CA THR A 81 -17.15 -7.14 9.64
C THR A 81 -16.53 -6.81 8.31
N ILE A 82 -16.32 -5.52 8.07
CA ILE A 82 -15.63 -4.99 6.90
C ILE A 82 -14.41 -4.21 7.40
N THR A 83 -13.23 -4.73 7.11
CA THR A 83 -11.96 -4.14 7.54
C THR A 83 -11.32 -3.37 6.40
N GLY A 84 -11.07 -2.09 6.63
CA GLY A 84 -10.23 -1.24 5.79
C GLY A 84 -8.83 -1.11 6.39
N LYS A 85 -7.78 -1.27 5.57
CA LYS A 85 -6.40 -1.13 6.00
C LYS A 85 -5.67 -0.07 5.18
N LEU A 86 -4.93 0.79 5.89
CA LEU A 86 -4.08 1.78 5.27
C LEU A 86 -2.73 1.12 4.94
N GLU A 87 -2.48 0.87 3.67
CA GLU A 87 -1.23 0.27 3.20
C GLU A 87 -0.51 1.22 2.26
N LEU A 88 0.82 1.28 2.41
CA LEU A 88 1.64 2.05 1.48
C LEU A 88 1.45 1.55 0.05
N PHE A 89 1.42 2.48 -0.89
CA PHE A 89 1.33 2.16 -2.30
C PHE A 89 2.51 1.27 -2.73
N PRO A 90 2.27 0.16 -3.44
CA PRO A 90 3.32 -0.82 -3.75
C PRO A 90 4.52 -0.23 -4.47
N ASP A 91 4.30 0.63 -5.46
CA ASP A 91 5.39 1.27 -6.21
C ASP A 91 6.22 2.21 -5.32
N LEU A 92 5.57 2.93 -4.41
CA LEU A 92 6.25 3.79 -3.45
C LEU A 92 7.12 2.97 -2.48
N LYS A 93 6.58 1.86 -1.99
CA LYS A 93 7.33 0.92 -1.15
C LYS A 93 8.52 0.32 -1.90
N GLU A 94 8.36 0.02 -3.19
CA GLU A 94 9.44 -0.53 -4.00
C GLU A 94 10.55 0.50 -4.28
N LEU A 95 10.23 1.80 -4.36
CA LEU A 95 11.22 2.87 -4.48
C LEU A 95 12.22 2.87 -3.32
N GLY A 96 11.78 2.47 -2.13
CA GLY A 96 12.63 2.37 -0.96
C GLY A 96 13.12 3.72 -0.44
N ILE A 97 12.27 4.74 -0.48
CA ILE A 97 12.53 6.05 0.11
C ILE A 97 12.43 5.93 1.63
N ASN A 98 13.40 6.47 2.36
CA ASN A 98 13.49 6.42 3.84
C ASN A 98 13.69 5.01 4.44
N ASP A 99 14.06 4.02 3.65
CA ASP A 99 14.32 2.65 4.15
C ASP A 99 15.83 2.33 4.34
N ASN A 100 16.70 3.32 4.14
CA ASN A 100 18.15 3.19 4.18
C ASN A 100 18.72 2.15 3.19
N LYS A 101 17.97 1.81 2.16
CA LYS A 101 18.40 0.87 1.14
C LYS A 101 19.46 1.48 0.24
N LEU A 102 20.60 0.83 0.19
CA LEU A 102 21.71 1.28 -0.65
C LEU A 102 21.58 0.74 -2.07
N TYR A 103 21.77 1.60 -3.04
CA TYR A 103 21.75 1.30 -4.46
C TYR A 103 23.12 1.56 -5.09
N SER A 104 23.54 0.68 -5.99
CA SER A 104 24.57 1.04 -6.96
C SER A 104 24.00 2.01 -7.99
N GLU A 105 24.85 2.72 -8.73
CA GLU A 105 24.41 3.63 -9.80
C GLU A 105 23.51 2.94 -10.82
N LYS A 106 23.82 1.69 -11.18
CA LYS A 106 23.01 0.88 -12.10
C LYS A 106 21.64 0.54 -11.52
N ALA A 107 21.57 0.18 -10.25
CA ALA A 107 20.33 -0.13 -9.57
C ALA A 107 19.45 1.11 -9.42
N LEU A 108 20.04 2.26 -9.04
CA LEU A 108 19.34 3.53 -8.95
C LEU A 108 18.81 3.97 -10.33
N LEU A 109 19.62 3.89 -11.39
CA LEU A 109 19.20 4.21 -12.76
C LEU A 109 18.02 3.33 -13.21
N SER A 110 18.06 2.04 -12.89
CA SER A 110 16.96 1.11 -13.20
C SER A 110 15.67 1.54 -12.47
N LYS A 111 15.77 1.92 -11.19
CA LYS A 111 14.66 2.44 -10.39
C LYS A 111 14.10 3.73 -11.00
N ILE A 112 14.93 4.71 -11.27
CA ILE A 112 14.52 5.99 -11.88
C ILE A 112 13.82 5.74 -13.23
N ASN A 113 14.31 4.82 -14.05
CA ASN A 113 13.66 4.46 -15.31
C ASN A 113 12.28 3.85 -15.11
N PHE A 114 12.12 2.93 -14.15
CA PHE A 114 10.84 2.26 -13.89
C PHE A 114 9.79 3.24 -13.37
N PHE A 115 10.20 4.17 -12.51
CA PHE A 115 9.31 5.14 -11.85
C PHE A 115 9.22 6.50 -12.57
N GLY A 116 9.81 6.64 -13.76
CA GLY A 116 9.83 7.89 -14.54
C GLY A 116 8.46 8.53 -14.77
N ARG A 117 7.39 7.72 -14.80
CA ARG A 117 5.99 8.18 -14.94
C ARG A 117 5.48 9.03 -13.76
N TYR A 118 6.11 8.95 -12.60
CA TYR A 118 5.72 9.68 -11.39
C TYR A 118 6.50 10.98 -11.20
N PHE A 119 7.48 11.26 -12.05
CA PHE A 119 8.18 12.53 -12.00
C PHE A 119 7.25 13.67 -12.40
N VAL A 120 7.27 14.74 -11.60
CA VAL A 120 6.49 15.95 -11.88
C VAL A 120 7.01 16.66 -13.11
N ASP A 121 8.34 16.73 -13.26
CA ASP A 121 9.02 17.37 -14.37
C ASP A 121 9.80 16.32 -15.20
N GLN A 122 9.41 16.17 -16.46
CA GLN A 122 10.06 15.26 -17.39
C GLN A 122 11.45 15.74 -17.85
N GLU A 123 11.70 17.04 -17.83
CA GLU A 123 13.02 17.57 -18.12
C GLU A 123 13.98 17.25 -16.96
N ALA A 124 13.55 17.44 -15.72
CA ALA A 124 14.29 17.05 -14.52
C ALA A 124 14.58 15.52 -14.52
N TYR A 125 13.59 14.69 -14.90
CA TYR A 125 13.77 13.25 -15.07
C TYR A 125 14.86 12.92 -16.09
N ASN A 126 14.81 13.51 -17.28
CA ASN A 126 15.77 13.24 -18.34
C ASN A 126 17.18 13.73 -17.96
N ASN A 127 17.28 14.88 -17.29
CA ASN A 127 18.54 15.42 -16.79
C ASN A 127 19.15 14.47 -15.72
N LEU A 128 18.37 14.05 -14.73
CA LEU A 128 18.82 13.10 -13.71
C LEU A 128 19.32 11.80 -14.33
N LYS A 129 18.56 11.24 -15.26
CA LYS A 129 18.93 10.03 -15.98
C LYS A 129 20.25 10.17 -16.75
N SER A 130 20.41 11.27 -17.49
CA SER A 130 21.64 11.57 -18.23
C SER A 130 22.84 11.68 -17.28
N LYS A 131 22.69 12.41 -16.19
CA LYS A 131 23.72 12.59 -15.18
C LYS A 131 24.15 11.28 -14.50
N LEU A 132 23.21 10.39 -14.20
CA LEU A 132 23.52 9.06 -13.65
C LEU A 132 24.27 8.18 -14.65
N ILE A 133 23.93 8.24 -15.95
CA ILE A 133 24.65 7.51 -17.02
C ILE A 133 26.08 8.06 -17.15
N ASP A 134 26.25 9.38 -17.15
CA ASP A 134 27.55 10.03 -17.26
C ASP A 134 28.42 9.76 -16.03
N PHE A 135 27.82 9.74 -14.85
CA PHE A 135 28.47 9.38 -13.60
C PHE A 135 29.05 7.98 -13.67
N LYS A 136 28.26 7.01 -14.10
CA LYS A 136 28.74 5.63 -14.30
C LYS A 136 29.94 5.58 -15.23
N ALA A 137 29.89 6.24 -16.38
CA ALA A 137 30.99 6.25 -17.32
C ALA A 137 32.26 6.88 -16.76
N LYS A 138 32.13 7.91 -15.90
CA LYS A 138 33.27 8.55 -15.23
C LYS A 138 33.85 7.67 -14.11
N VAL A 139 33.00 7.00 -13.31
CA VAL A 139 33.42 6.07 -12.26
C VAL A 139 34.16 4.88 -12.86
N ASP A 140 33.62 4.23 -13.89
CA ASP A 140 34.25 3.10 -14.56
C ASP A 140 35.65 3.47 -15.10
N LYS A 141 35.80 4.65 -15.72
CA LYS A 141 37.08 5.17 -16.19
C LYS A 141 38.06 5.44 -15.07
N THR A 142 37.57 5.93 -13.92
CA THR A 142 38.42 6.25 -12.76
C THR A 142 38.97 4.99 -12.12
N PHE A 143 38.19 3.91 -12.01
CA PHE A 143 38.65 2.63 -11.50
C PHE A 143 39.64 1.93 -12.44
N VAL A 144 39.39 1.95 -13.74
CA VAL A 144 40.34 1.39 -14.73
C VAL A 144 41.71 2.09 -14.68
N ASN A 145 41.74 3.40 -14.41
CA ASN A 145 42.97 4.16 -14.32
C ASN A 145 43.60 4.16 -12.90
N ALA A 146 42.90 3.66 -11.88
CA ALA A 146 43.37 3.61 -10.49
C ALA A 146 44.16 2.33 -10.16
N ASP A 147 44.26 1.38 -11.06
CA ASP A 147 45.15 0.20 -10.91
C ASP A 147 46.65 0.58 -10.89
N ASP A 148 46.96 1.83 -11.25
CA ASP A 148 48.30 2.41 -11.12
C ASP A 148 48.35 3.44 -9.98
N TYR A 149 48.67 2.99 -8.75
CA TYR A 149 49.14 3.79 -7.62
C TYR A 149 48.21 4.85 -6.98
N LYS A 150 47.75 4.56 -5.76
CA LYS A 150 47.16 5.44 -4.71
C LYS A 150 45.64 5.58 -4.71
N GLY A 151 44.99 4.78 -3.87
CA GLY A 151 43.56 4.81 -3.57
C GLY A 151 42.96 6.16 -3.10
N SER A 152 43.77 7.08 -2.56
CA SER A 152 43.33 8.42 -2.13
C SER A 152 42.94 9.35 -3.28
N SER A 153 43.60 9.26 -4.45
CA SER A 153 43.30 10.15 -5.58
C SER A 153 42.06 9.74 -6.34
N ALA A 154 41.64 8.47 -6.28
CA ALA A 154 40.40 7.98 -6.85
C ALA A 154 39.18 8.46 -6.04
N ILE A 155 39.28 8.43 -4.71
CA ILE A 155 38.23 8.90 -3.79
C ILE A 155 37.99 10.41 -3.96
N GLU A 156 39.07 11.23 -4.02
CA GLU A 156 38.93 12.68 -4.27
C GLU A 156 38.26 12.99 -5.63
N LYS A 157 38.54 12.22 -6.69
CA LYS A 157 37.91 12.40 -7.99
C LYS A 157 36.43 11.98 -7.97
N ILE A 158 36.09 10.92 -7.25
CA ILE A 158 34.70 10.48 -7.06
C ILE A 158 33.91 11.55 -6.32
N THR A 159 34.44 12.10 -5.23
CA THR A 159 33.81 13.18 -4.47
C THR A 159 33.55 14.44 -5.32
N LYS A 160 34.44 14.76 -6.24
CA LYS A 160 34.23 15.87 -7.20
C LYS A 160 33.08 15.59 -8.19
N ILE A 161 32.88 14.35 -8.60
CA ILE A 161 31.83 13.95 -9.54
C ILE A 161 30.47 13.91 -8.85
N GLU A 162 30.40 13.66 -7.55
CA GLU A 162 29.15 13.65 -6.74
C GLU A 162 28.39 14.98 -6.85
N HIS A 163 29.09 16.12 -6.94
CA HIS A 163 28.47 17.44 -7.09
C HIS A 163 27.81 17.72 -8.45
N GLU A 164 27.96 16.85 -9.43
CA GLU A 164 27.35 17.02 -10.74
C GLU A 164 25.97 16.36 -10.89
N ILE A 165 25.58 15.50 -9.95
CA ILE A 165 24.26 14.84 -9.96
C ILE A 165 23.23 15.79 -9.33
N PRO A 166 22.04 15.99 -9.95
CA PRO A 166 20.92 16.62 -9.26
C PRO A 166 20.59 15.81 -8.00
N LEU A 167 20.76 16.40 -6.84
CA LEU A 167 20.54 15.75 -5.54
C LEU A 167 19.05 15.72 -5.14
N LEU A 168 18.18 16.33 -5.93
CA LEU A 168 16.76 16.47 -5.64
C LEU A 168 15.93 16.19 -6.88
N PHE A 169 14.81 15.47 -6.71
CA PHE A 169 13.75 15.35 -7.71
C PHE A 169 12.36 15.33 -7.04
N GLU A 170 11.32 15.53 -7.83
CA GLU A 170 9.96 15.63 -7.33
C GLU A 170 9.08 14.54 -7.91
N LEU A 171 8.29 13.92 -7.04
CA LEU A 171 7.34 12.86 -7.41
C LEU A 171 5.90 13.30 -7.17
N ASN A 172 5.00 12.80 -8.01
CA ASN A 172 3.56 12.86 -7.80
C ASN A 172 3.00 11.43 -7.86
N ILE A 173 2.86 10.80 -6.72
CA ILE A 173 2.55 9.38 -6.57
C ILE A 173 1.57 9.18 -5.40
N PRO A 174 0.66 8.18 -5.45
CA PRO A 174 -0.12 7.83 -4.27
C PRO A 174 0.78 7.40 -3.12
N VAL A 175 0.55 7.92 -1.92
CA VAL A 175 1.27 7.46 -0.72
C VAL A 175 0.68 6.15 -0.22
N PHE A 176 -0.64 6.05 -0.25
CA PHE A 176 -1.37 4.86 0.19
C PHE A 176 -2.19 4.26 -0.95
N THR A 177 -2.38 2.96 -0.90
CA THR A 177 -3.22 2.22 -1.86
C THR A 177 -4.66 2.73 -1.82
N GLY A 178 -5.20 3.12 -2.98
CA GLY A 178 -6.52 3.73 -3.10
C GLY A 178 -6.59 5.21 -2.72
N GLY A 179 -5.47 5.82 -2.29
CA GLY A 179 -5.39 7.24 -1.98
C GLY A 179 -5.14 8.12 -3.19
N ALA A 180 -5.35 9.42 -3.03
CA ALA A 180 -4.97 10.42 -4.03
C ALA A 180 -3.45 10.55 -4.14
N THR A 181 -2.96 10.93 -5.32
CA THR A 181 -1.55 11.27 -5.52
C THR A 181 -1.15 12.44 -4.63
N LYS A 182 0.08 12.39 -4.14
CA LYS A 182 0.70 13.46 -3.36
C LYS A 182 2.01 13.85 -4.02
N TRP A 183 2.26 15.13 -4.00
CA TRP A 183 3.49 15.71 -4.48
C TRP A 183 4.46 15.89 -3.31
N PHE A 184 5.70 15.45 -3.49
CA PHE A 184 6.76 15.60 -2.51
C PHE A 184 8.15 15.50 -3.16
N LYS A 185 9.14 16.00 -2.45
CA LYS A 185 10.55 16.02 -2.84
C LYS A 185 11.28 14.79 -2.32
N VAL A 186 12.22 14.31 -3.13
CA VAL A 186 13.09 13.19 -2.79
C VAL A 186 14.54 13.62 -2.99
N ASP A 187 15.33 13.49 -1.95
CA ASP A 187 16.77 13.71 -1.96
C ASP A 187 17.50 12.43 -2.35
N ILE A 188 18.49 12.57 -3.23
CA ILE A 188 19.46 11.51 -3.55
C ILE A 188 20.67 11.72 -2.68
N CYS A 189 20.86 10.85 -1.72
CA CYS A 189 22.04 10.84 -0.87
C CYS A 189 23.11 9.93 -1.48
N VAL A 190 24.37 10.32 -1.35
CA VAL A 190 25.51 9.63 -1.96
C VAL A 190 26.57 9.38 -0.89
N SER A 191 27.18 8.20 -0.90
CA SER A 191 28.33 7.89 -0.07
C SER A 191 29.37 7.13 -0.87
N ALA A 192 30.63 7.59 -0.80
CA ALA A 192 31.77 6.90 -1.38
C ALA A 192 32.57 6.26 -0.24
N ARG A 193 32.58 4.92 -0.15
CA ARG A 193 33.35 4.14 0.83
C ARG A 193 33.96 2.91 0.17
N ASP A 194 35.14 2.52 0.62
CA ASP A 194 35.80 1.27 0.25
C ASP A 194 35.92 1.03 -1.27
N GLY A 195 36.13 2.10 -2.05
CA GLY A 195 36.27 2.03 -3.50
C GLY A 195 34.95 1.86 -4.27
N GLY A 196 33.80 1.98 -3.59
CA GLY A 196 32.47 1.95 -4.22
C GLY A 196 31.66 3.21 -3.94
N VAL A 197 30.68 3.49 -4.80
CA VAL A 197 29.69 4.56 -4.58
C VAL A 197 28.33 3.92 -4.33
N SER A 198 27.66 4.36 -3.29
CA SER A 198 26.33 3.93 -2.91
C SER A 198 25.39 5.12 -2.82
N PHE A 199 24.16 4.91 -3.27
CA PHE A 199 23.10 5.90 -3.25
C PHE A 199 21.95 5.41 -2.37
N TRP A 200 21.24 6.34 -1.72
CA TRP A 200 19.95 6.05 -1.09
C TRP A 200 19.01 7.24 -1.26
N LEU A 201 17.74 7.02 -1.00
CA LEU A 201 16.69 8.01 -1.23
C LEU A 201 16.08 8.42 0.11
N GLU A 202 15.99 9.72 0.34
CA GLU A 202 15.36 10.29 1.53
C GLU A 202 14.30 11.34 1.14
N SER A 203 13.26 11.45 1.96
CA SER A 203 12.23 12.47 1.83
C SER A 203 11.64 12.78 3.19
N VAL A 204 11.85 13.99 3.68
CA VAL A 204 11.25 14.50 4.91
C VAL A 204 9.75 14.64 4.72
N GLU A 205 9.33 15.19 3.57
CA GLU A 205 7.91 15.40 3.26
C GLU A 205 7.13 14.07 3.20
N LEU A 206 7.73 13.01 2.62
CA LEU A 206 7.11 11.68 2.62
C LEU A 206 7.01 11.12 4.04
N TYR A 207 8.01 11.31 4.86
CA TYR A 207 7.99 10.87 6.27
C TYR A 207 6.80 11.50 7.02
N GLU A 208 6.58 12.80 6.85
CA GLU A 208 5.45 13.52 7.44
C GLU A 208 4.08 13.05 6.91
N LEU A 209 4.01 12.68 5.61
CA LEU A 209 2.78 12.17 5.00
C LEU A 209 2.40 10.75 5.48
N ILE A 210 3.36 9.99 6.00
CA ILE A 210 3.15 8.61 6.46
C ILE A 210 2.78 8.57 7.96
N GLN A 211 3.15 9.58 8.74
CA GLN A 211 2.82 9.68 10.17
C GLN A 211 1.36 10.06 10.41
#